data_03a078c0a72e9577bc9b80fa48f0d04a
#
_entry.id   03a078c0a72e9577bc9b80fa48f0d04a
#
_cell.length_a   1.000
_cell.length_b   1.000
_cell.length_c   1.000
_cell.angle_alpha   90.00
_cell.angle_beta   90.00
_cell.angle_gamma   90.00
#
_symmetry.space_group_name_H-M   'P 1'
#
loop_
_entity.id
_entity.type
_entity.pdbx_description
1 polymer ?
#
loop_
_entity_poly.entity_id
_entity_poly.type
_entity_poly.pdbx_seq_one_letter_code
_entity_poly.pdbx_strand_id
1 'polypeptide(L)'
;MKRLIVDMDDVLADATGQFIDFYEKEFGVRVSRESMNHKDEMERFPDNHEAVYNFTFRNGFFRTMSVNEHSQEVMKALNKNYEVFIVSSAMEFPNSLAEKFEWLTEHFSFLHWRQFVFCGRKTIVHGDYMIDDLPHNLETFNGEKILFTAPHNLQFNHFKRVDGWKEVGELLLR
;
A
#
# COMPACT_ATOMS: atom_id res chain seq x y z
N MET A 1 -5.54 -8.13 -22.59
CA MET A 1 -4.79 -8.42 -21.34
C MET A 1 -5.71 -8.06 -20.19
N LYS A 2 -5.78 -8.86 -19.12
CA LYS A 2 -6.56 -8.51 -17.94
C LYS A 2 -5.89 -7.36 -17.18
N ARG A 3 -6.70 -6.49 -16.58
CA ARG A 3 -6.21 -5.32 -15.85
C ARG A 3 -6.06 -5.65 -14.36
N LEU A 4 -4.88 -5.37 -13.83
CA LEU A 4 -4.53 -5.53 -12.43
C LEU A 4 -4.31 -4.17 -11.78
N ILE A 5 -5.08 -3.88 -10.75
CA ILE A 5 -4.97 -2.70 -9.91
C ILE A 5 -4.20 -3.07 -8.66
N VAL A 6 -3.17 -2.31 -8.32
CA VAL A 6 -2.32 -2.57 -7.16
C VAL A 6 -2.20 -1.28 -6.34
N ASP A 7 -2.50 -1.37 -5.07
CA ASP A 7 -2.26 -0.26 -4.14
C ASP A 7 -0.76 -0.08 -3.86
N MET A 8 -0.40 1.06 -3.30
CA MET A 8 0.99 1.40 -3.00
C MET A 8 1.32 1.21 -1.52
N ASP A 9 0.61 1.92 -0.62
CA ASP A 9 0.91 1.97 0.80
C ASP A 9 0.54 0.62 1.47
N ASP A 10 1.39 0.08 2.32
CA ASP A 10 1.28 -1.26 2.94
C ASP A 10 1.14 -2.44 1.94
N VAL A 11 1.16 -2.19 0.62
CA VAL A 11 1.16 -3.22 -0.43
C VAL A 11 2.51 -3.28 -1.14
N LEU A 12 2.96 -2.21 -1.81
CA LEU A 12 4.29 -2.12 -2.44
C LEU A 12 5.33 -1.53 -1.49
N ALA A 13 4.94 -0.52 -0.74
CA ALA A 13 5.75 0.22 0.22
C ALA A 13 5.29 -0.08 1.65
N ASP A 14 6.23 -0.22 2.57
CA ASP A 14 5.94 -0.48 3.99
C ASP A 14 5.58 0.82 4.73
N ALA A 15 4.34 1.28 4.57
CA ALA A 15 3.85 2.48 5.24
C ALA A 15 3.76 2.29 6.76
N THR A 16 3.31 1.13 7.23
CA THR A 16 3.27 0.80 8.67
C THR A 16 4.66 0.87 9.29
N GLY A 17 5.70 0.32 8.65
CA GLY A 17 7.09 0.42 9.09
C GLY A 17 7.58 1.86 9.15
N GLN A 18 7.20 2.68 8.15
CA GLN A 18 7.56 4.09 8.11
C GLN A 18 6.97 4.88 9.30
N PHE A 19 5.72 4.64 9.66
CA PHE A 19 5.12 5.22 10.87
C PHE A 19 5.88 4.82 12.13
N ILE A 20 6.27 3.55 12.26
CA ILE A 20 7.05 3.06 13.42
C ILE A 20 8.40 3.77 13.48
N ASP A 21 9.11 3.89 12.36
CA ASP A 21 10.44 4.51 12.31
C ASP A 21 10.38 6.02 12.62
N PHE A 22 9.37 6.73 12.11
CA PHE A 22 9.15 8.13 12.43
C PHE A 22 8.76 8.33 13.90
N TYR A 23 7.94 7.43 14.44
CA TYR A 23 7.54 7.46 15.85
C TYR A 23 8.74 7.24 16.77
N GLU A 24 9.56 6.23 16.50
CA GLU A 24 10.79 5.97 17.27
C GLU A 24 11.74 7.17 17.23
N LYS A 25 11.91 7.77 16.06
CA LYS A 25 12.76 8.96 15.89
C LYS A 25 12.28 10.17 16.65
N GLU A 26 10.95 10.38 16.72
CA GLU A 26 10.34 11.53 17.38
C GLU A 26 10.26 11.36 18.90
N PHE A 27 9.85 10.17 19.37
CA PHE A 27 9.50 9.91 20.76
C PHE A 27 10.49 8.99 21.49
N GLY A 28 11.49 8.44 20.81
CA GLY A 28 12.48 7.53 21.40
C GLY A 28 11.92 6.15 21.80
N VAL A 29 10.73 5.80 21.33
CA VAL A 29 10.03 4.54 21.66
C VAL A 29 9.72 3.81 20.36
N ARG A 30 10.19 2.55 20.26
CA ARG A 30 9.81 1.68 19.12
C ARG A 30 8.53 0.93 19.44
N VAL A 31 7.51 1.15 18.64
CA VAL A 31 6.25 0.41 18.69
C VAL A 31 6.40 -0.88 17.90
N SER A 32 5.95 -2.01 18.45
CA SER A 32 6.00 -3.28 17.69
C SER A 32 4.85 -3.36 16.69
N ARG A 33 5.10 -3.98 15.54
CA ARG A 33 4.08 -4.18 14.51
C ARG A 33 2.90 -5.03 15.04
N GLU A 34 3.19 -6.04 15.87
CA GLU A 34 2.18 -6.91 16.47
C GLU A 34 1.23 -6.16 17.40
N SER A 35 1.71 -5.11 18.07
CA SER A 35 0.87 -4.28 18.93
C SER A 35 -0.16 -3.46 18.17
N MET A 36 -0.02 -3.36 16.85
CA MET A 36 -0.94 -2.66 15.94
C MET A 36 -2.03 -3.59 15.37
N ASN A 37 -1.93 -4.91 15.60
CA ASN A 37 -2.87 -5.88 15.08
C ASN A 37 -4.29 -5.58 15.54
N HIS A 38 -5.24 -5.62 14.60
CA HIS A 38 -6.66 -5.36 14.81
C HIS A 38 -7.01 -3.95 15.30
N LYS A 39 -6.07 -3.03 15.25
CA LYS A 39 -6.28 -1.64 15.67
C LYS A 39 -6.52 -0.73 14.47
N ASP A 40 -7.45 0.17 14.60
CA ASP A 40 -7.60 1.27 13.66
C ASP A 40 -6.44 2.28 13.78
N GLU A 41 -6.40 3.24 12.89
CA GLU A 41 -5.31 4.22 12.83
C GLU A 41 -5.15 5.02 14.13
N MET A 42 -6.27 5.38 14.78
CA MET A 42 -6.27 6.13 16.04
C MET A 42 -5.75 5.30 17.22
N GLU A 43 -6.06 4.00 17.23
CA GLU A 43 -5.70 3.08 18.31
C GLU A 43 -4.24 2.60 18.24
N ARG A 44 -3.60 2.68 17.07
CA ARG A 44 -2.20 2.24 16.89
C ARG A 44 -1.21 3.09 17.70
N PHE A 45 -1.48 4.40 17.83
CA PHE A 45 -0.65 5.36 18.55
C PHE A 45 -1.52 6.25 19.46
N PRO A 46 -2.13 5.69 20.53
CA PRO A 46 -3.21 6.35 21.27
C PRO A 46 -2.81 7.66 21.93
N ASP A 47 -1.56 7.75 22.41
CA ASP A 47 -1.08 8.94 23.14
C ASP A 47 -0.65 10.08 22.20
N ASN A 48 -0.35 9.80 20.94
CA ASN A 48 0.29 10.73 20.02
C ASN A 48 -0.33 10.69 18.60
N HIS A 49 -1.58 10.27 18.44
CA HIS A 49 -2.18 10.04 17.12
C HIS A 49 -2.16 11.29 16.22
N GLU A 50 -2.38 12.49 16.77
CA GLU A 50 -2.32 13.73 15.99
C GLU A 50 -0.90 14.01 15.47
N ALA A 51 0.12 13.80 16.30
CA ALA A 51 1.51 13.96 15.89
C ALA A 51 1.88 12.91 14.82
N VAL A 52 1.40 11.69 14.97
CA VAL A 52 1.61 10.60 14.00
C VAL A 52 0.93 10.90 12.67
N TYR A 53 -0.32 11.37 12.68
CA TYR A 53 -1.00 11.82 11.47
C TYR A 53 -0.20 12.93 10.78
N ASN A 54 0.38 13.86 11.53
CA ASN A 54 1.20 14.95 10.98
C ASN A 54 2.53 14.47 10.35
N PHE A 55 2.99 13.24 10.58
CA PHE A 55 4.15 12.68 9.88
C PHE A 55 3.93 12.61 8.38
N THR A 56 2.72 12.32 7.94
CA THR A 56 2.36 12.24 6.51
C THR A 56 2.55 13.56 5.76
N PHE A 57 2.61 14.70 6.46
CA PHE A 57 2.88 16.02 5.88
C PHE A 57 4.37 16.41 5.92
N ARG A 58 5.23 15.57 6.51
CA ARG A 58 6.68 15.83 6.54
C ARG A 58 7.34 15.39 5.25
N ASN A 59 8.25 16.21 4.75
CA ASN A 59 9.06 15.84 3.59
C ASN A 59 9.84 14.56 3.86
N GLY A 60 9.85 13.67 2.90
CA GLY A 60 10.54 12.40 2.98
C GLY A 60 9.71 11.26 3.57
N PHE A 61 8.52 11.51 4.15
CA PHE A 61 7.71 10.45 4.72
C PHE A 61 7.38 9.36 3.69
N PHE A 62 6.80 9.73 2.56
CA PHE A 62 6.49 8.78 1.48
C PHE A 62 7.72 8.43 0.63
N ARG A 63 8.71 9.35 0.55
CA ARG A 63 9.89 9.17 -0.30
C ARG A 63 10.84 8.08 0.22
N THR A 64 10.89 7.87 1.53
CA THR A 64 11.87 6.98 2.17
C THR A 64 11.28 5.67 2.70
N MET A 65 10.02 5.36 2.34
CA MET A 65 9.41 4.08 2.70
C MET A 65 10.22 2.90 2.15
N SER A 66 10.34 1.85 2.94
CA SER A 66 10.96 0.60 2.50
C SER A 66 10.08 -0.12 1.48
N VAL A 67 10.70 -0.84 0.55
CA VAL A 67 10.01 -1.67 -0.43
C VAL A 67 9.60 -2.99 0.24
N ASN A 68 8.36 -3.42 0.07
CA ASN A 68 7.91 -4.71 0.56
C ASN A 68 8.64 -5.85 -0.15
N GLU A 69 9.03 -6.84 0.65
CA GLU A 69 9.85 -7.97 0.20
C GLU A 69 9.20 -8.71 -0.98
N HIS A 70 9.98 -9.09 -1.99
CA HIS A 70 9.55 -9.76 -3.22
C HIS A 70 8.62 -8.96 -4.15
N SER A 71 8.19 -7.74 -3.78
CA SER A 71 7.26 -6.97 -4.60
C SER A 71 7.82 -6.65 -5.99
N GLN A 72 9.09 -6.27 -6.07
CA GLN A 72 9.73 -5.88 -7.34
C GLN A 72 9.80 -7.03 -8.34
N GLU A 73 10.20 -8.23 -7.89
CA GLU A 73 10.33 -9.39 -8.78
C GLU A 73 8.97 -9.89 -9.28
N VAL A 74 7.98 -9.99 -8.37
CA VAL A 74 6.63 -10.45 -8.69
C VAL A 74 5.92 -9.42 -9.58
N MET A 75 6.01 -8.12 -9.27
CA MET A 75 5.45 -7.06 -10.09
C MET A 75 6.04 -7.02 -11.50
N LYS A 76 7.35 -7.25 -11.64
CA LYS A 76 8.00 -7.33 -12.94
C LYS A 76 7.47 -8.50 -13.78
N ALA A 77 7.15 -9.62 -13.15
CA ALA A 77 6.53 -10.77 -13.81
C ALA A 77 5.06 -10.48 -14.15
N LEU A 78 4.29 -9.90 -13.23
CA LEU A 78 2.90 -9.52 -13.45
C LEU A 78 2.75 -8.51 -14.59
N ASN A 79 3.64 -7.53 -14.69
CA ASN A 79 3.60 -6.51 -15.76
C ASN A 79 3.81 -7.07 -17.17
N LYS A 80 4.28 -8.32 -17.30
CA LYS A 80 4.37 -9.02 -18.59
C LYS A 80 3.05 -9.70 -18.98
N ASN A 81 2.21 -10.04 -18.00
CA ASN A 81 1.01 -10.85 -18.15
C ASN A 81 -0.30 -10.06 -18.00
N TYR A 82 -0.23 -8.91 -17.34
CA TYR A 82 -1.35 -8.03 -17.00
C TYR A 82 -1.11 -6.60 -17.48
N GLU A 83 -2.20 -5.86 -17.72
CA GLU A 83 -2.18 -4.42 -17.81
C GLU A 83 -2.19 -3.87 -16.36
N VAL A 84 -0.99 -3.63 -15.81
CA VAL A 84 -0.84 -3.23 -14.40
C VAL A 84 -0.99 -1.73 -14.23
N PHE A 85 -1.75 -1.31 -13.22
CA PHE A 85 -1.80 0.08 -12.73
C PHE A 85 -1.54 0.12 -11.23
N ILE A 86 -0.67 1.03 -10.81
CA ILE A 86 -0.50 1.39 -9.41
C ILE A 86 -1.48 2.51 -9.10
N VAL A 87 -2.36 2.29 -8.12
CA VAL A 87 -3.43 3.24 -7.77
C VAL A 87 -3.35 3.60 -6.29
N SER A 88 -3.00 4.83 -5.98
CA SER A 88 -2.90 5.33 -4.61
C SER A 88 -3.84 6.52 -4.38
N SER A 89 -4.49 6.57 -3.20
CA SER A 89 -5.31 7.70 -2.74
C SER A 89 -4.44 8.88 -2.29
N ALA A 90 -3.42 9.22 -3.07
CA ALA A 90 -2.37 10.17 -2.73
C ALA A 90 -2.85 11.63 -2.60
N MET A 91 -4.04 11.96 -3.10
CA MET A 91 -4.61 13.30 -3.03
C MET A 91 -4.96 13.76 -1.61
N GLU A 92 -5.08 12.83 -0.66
CA GLU A 92 -5.27 13.14 0.76
C GLU A 92 -4.08 13.90 1.34
N PHE A 93 -2.87 13.56 0.87
CA PHE A 93 -1.61 14.20 1.28
C PHE A 93 -0.91 14.79 0.05
N PRO A 94 -1.17 16.06 -0.33
CA PRO A 94 -0.64 16.62 -1.59
C PRO A 94 0.88 16.56 -1.74
N ASN A 95 1.63 16.63 -0.63
CA ASN A 95 3.09 16.44 -0.64
C ASN A 95 3.51 15.02 -1.05
N SER A 96 2.63 14.04 -0.86
CA SER A 96 2.90 12.65 -1.25
C SER A 96 2.99 12.43 -2.76
N LEU A 97 2.38 13.29 -3.57
CA LEU A 97 2.28 13.12 -5.03
C LEU A 97 3.67 13.03 -5.68
N ALA A 98 4.53 13.99 -5.41
CA ALA A 98 5.90 13.98 -5.94
C ALA A 98 6.73 12.84 -5.34
N GLU A 99 6.66 12.65 -4.01
CA GLU A 99 7.43 11.64 -3.32
C GLU A 99 7.06 10.21 -3.76
N LYS A 100 5.77 9.91 -3.93
CA LYS A 100 5.30 8.62 -4.43
C LYS A 100 5.67 8.39 -5.89
N PHE A 101 5.60 9.44 -6.73
CA PHE A 101 6.03 9.35 -8.12
C PHE A 101 7.54 9.04 -8.23
N GLU A 102 8.37 9.74 -7.47
CA GLU A 102 9.82 9.52 -7.43
C GLU A 102 10.16 8.13 -6.88
N TRP A 103 9.50 7.71 -5.79
CA TRP A 103 9.67 6.40 -5.19
C TRP A 103 9.33 5.26 -6.15
N LEU A 104 8.18 5.34 -6.85
CA LEU A 104 7.78 4.36 -7.87
C LEU A 104 8.77 4.33 -9.04
N THR A 105 9.22 5.48 -9.50
CA THR A 105 10.19 5.59 -10.60
C THR A 105 11.53 4.96 -10.23
N GLU A 106 11.97 5.10 -8.99
CA GLU A 106 13.22 4.53 -8.49
C GLU A 106 13.11 3.02 -8.29
N HIS A 107 12.10 2.58 -7.52
CA HIS A 107 12.01 1.18 -7.08
C HIS A 107 11.33 0.26 -8.10
N PHE A 108 10.46 0.78 -8.95
CA PHE A 108 9.73 0.04 -9.98
C PHE A 108 9.99 0.60 -11.39
N SER A 109 11.25 0.84 -11.72
CA SER A 109 11.71 1.47 -12.96
C SER A 109 11.28 0.73 -14.25
N PHE A 110 10.81 -0.50 -14.15
CA PHE A 110 10.24 -1.28 -15.25
C PHE A 110 8.78 -0.92 -15.55
N LEU A 111 8.11 -0.15 -14.68
CA LEU A 111 6.78 0.41 -14.92
C LEU A 111 6.90 1.76 -15.62
N HIS A 112 5.96 2.03 -16.52
CA HIS A 112 5.89 3.33 -17.18
C HIS A 112 5.02 4.30 -16.35
N TRP A 113 5.32 5.58 -16.32
CA TRP A 113 4.57 6.59 -15.54
C TRP A 113 3.05 6.62 -15.86
N ARG A 114 2.63 6.21 -17.06
CA ARG A 114 1.21 6.06 -17.44
C ARG A 114 0.46 4.98 -16.65
N GLN A 115 1.19 4.14 -15.95
CA GLN A 115 0.64 3.10 -15.07
C GLN A 115 0.43 3.61 -13.64
N PHE A 116 0.79 4.87 -13.34
CA PHE A 116 0.62 5.48 -12.02
C PHE A 116 -0.64 6.33 -12.00
N VAL A 117 -1.54 6.03 -11.06
CA VAL A 117 -2.82 6.72 -10.87
C VAL A 117 -2.90 7.25 -9.45
N PHE A 118 -2.79 8.55 -9.29
CA PHE A 118 -2.98 9.23 -8.01
C PHE A 118 -4.35 9.87 -7.97
N CYS A 119 -5.21 9.40 -7.07
CA CYS A 119 -6.61 9.80 -7.00
C CYS A 119 -7.02 10.14 -5.57
N GLY A 120 -8.25 10.66 -5.40
CA GLY A 120 -8.83 10.88 -4.08
C GLY A 120 -9.66 9.69 -3.60
N ARG A 121 -10.30 8.96 -4.54
CA ARG A 121 -11.08 7.75 -4.24
C ARG A 121 -10.88 6.71 -5.33
N LYS A 122 -10.71 5.46 -4.94
CA LYS A 122 -10.53 4.34 -5.89
C LYS A 122 -11.84 3.84 -6.51
N THR A 123 -12.99 4.37 -6.11
CA THR A 123 -14.31 4.02 -6.69
C THR A 123 -14.44 4.31 -8.18
N ILE A 124 -13.58 5.17 -8.73
CA ILE A 124 -13.52 5.49 -10.17
C ILE A 124 -12.69 4.48 -10.97
N VAL A 125 -12.00 3.56 -10.29
CA VAL A 125 -11.06 2.64 -10.93
C VAL A 125 -11.77 1.34 -11.30
N HIS A 126 -11.51 0.85 -12.51
CA HIS A 126 -12.08 -0.39 -13.03
C HIS A 126 -10.96 -1.33 -13.48
N GLY A 127 -11.11 -2.62 -13.18
CA GLY A 127 -10.16 -3.66 -13.56
C GLY A 127 -10.70 -5.05 -13.29
N ASP A 128 -9.92 -6.07 -13.66
CA ASP A 128 -10.29 -7.47 -13.43
C ASP A 128 -9.90 -7.93 -12.02
N TYR A 129 -8.80 -7.38 -11.48
CA TYR A 129 -8.25 -7.70 -10.15
C TYR A 129 -7.86 -6.42 -9.43
N MET A 130 -8.06 -6.39 -8.10
CA MET A 130 -7.50 -5.35 -7.22
C MET A 130 -6.80 -6.01 -6.05
N ILE A 131 -5.55 -5.59 -5.79
CA ILE A 131 -4.78 -5.90 -4.58
C ILE A 131 -4.71 -4.63 -3.76
N ASP A 132 -5.24 -4.66 -2.56
CA ASP A 132 -5.33 -3.49 -1.67
C ASP A 132 -5.34 -3.99 -0.21
N ASP A 133 -4.80 -3.21 0.71
CA ASP A 133 -4.79 -3.53 2.14
C ASP A 133 -6.03 -2.97 2.88
N LEU A 134 -6.75 -2.04 2.24
CA LEU A 134 -7.93 -1.39 2.82
C LEU A 134 -9.23 -2.06 2.33
N PRO A 135 -9.98 -2.74 3.22
CA PRO A 135 -11.23 -3.42 2.87
C PRO A 135 -12.26 -2.54 2.15
N HIS A 136 -12.39 -1.27 2.55
CA HIS A 136 -13.37 -0.36 1.95
C HIS A 136 -13.09 -0.05 0.46
N ASN A 137 -11.83 -0.11 0.02
CA ASN A 137 -11.49 0.01 -1.40
C ASN A 137 -11.94 -1.23 -2.16
N LEU A 138 -11.73 -2.41 -1.56
CA LEU A 138 -12.14 -3.69 -2.14
C LEU A 138 -13.66 -3.84 -2.20
N GLU A 139 -14.39 -3.38 -1.18
CA GLU A 139 -15.86 -3.48 -1.13
C GLU A 139 -16.52 -2.83 -2.34
N THR A 140 -16.02 -1.70 -2.79
CA THR A 140 -16.56 -0.93 -3.92
C THR A 140 -16.03 -1.38 -5.28
N PHE A 141 -15.04 -2.25 -5.33
CA PHE A 141 -14.45 -2.74 -6.58
C PHE A 141 -15.30 -3.86 -7.20
N ASN A 142 -15.48 -3.83 -8.51
CA ASN A 142 -16.35 -4.79 -9.23
C ASN A 142 -15.64 -6.06 -9.74
N GLY A 143 -14.30 -6.09 -9.74
CA GLY A 143 -13.50 -7.26 -10.14
C GLY A 143 -13.19 -8.22 -8.99
N GLU A 144 -12.23 -9.13 -9.20
CA GLU A 144 -11.71 -9.98 -8.13
C GLU A 144 -10.91 -9.16 -7.11
N LYS A 145 -11.21 -9.38 -5.83
CA LYS A 145 -10.74 -8.63 -4.67
C LYS A 145 -9.72 -9.45 -3.93
N ILE A 146 -8.51 -8.92 -3.78
CA ILE A 146 -7.40 -9.57 -3.08
C ILE A 146 -6.95 -8.66 -1.96
N LEU A 147 -7.21 -9.07 -0.72
CA LEU A 147 -6.80 -8.34 0.47
C LEU A 147 -5.34 -8.67 0.79
N PHE A 148 -4.48 -7.67 0.73
CA PHE A 148 -3.10 -7.80 1.16
C PHE A 148 -3.02 -7.62 2.68
N THR A 149 -2.40 -8.58 3.38
CA THR A 149 -2.36 -8.59 4.84
C THR A 149 -1.57 -7.41 5.39
N ALA A 150 -2.22 -6.65 6.26
CA ALA A 150 -1.64 -5.58 7.05
C ALA A 150 -2.19 -5.62 8.49
N PRO A 151 -1.54 -5.03 9.49
CA PRO A 151 -1.97 -5.13 10.89
C PRO A 151 -3.43 -4.69 11.12
N HIS A 152 -3.89 -3.68 10.40
CA HIS A 152 -5.22 -3.09 10.56
C HIS A 152 -6.36 -3.89 9.90
N ASN A 153 -6.06 -4.93 9.11
CA ASN A 153 -7.08 -5.65 8.38
C ASN A 153 -7.25 -7.13 8.76
N LEU A 154 -6.57 -7.60 9.81
CA LEU A 154 -6.56 -9.01 10.22
C LEU A 154 -7.95 -9.55 10.62
N GLN A 155 -8.89 -8.68 11.02
CA GLN A 155 -10.26 -9.06 11.37
C GLN A 155 -11.15 -9.35 10.15
N PHE A 156 -10.76 -8.91 8.94
CA PHE A 156 -11.56 -9.08 7.73
C PHE A 156 -11.20 -10.40 7.02
N ASN A 157 -12.06 -11.39 7.12
CA ASN A 157 -11.84 -12.77 6.62
C ASN A 157 -12.77 -13.18 5.46
N HIS A 158 -13.54 -12.24 4.92
CA HIS A 158 -14.46 -12.49 3.80
C HIS A 158 -13.86 -12.18 2.41
N PHE A 159 -12.64 -11.64 2.35
CA PHE A 159 -11.89 -11.46 1.12
C PHE A 159 -10.91 -12.61 0.87
N LYS A 160 -10.57 -12.83 -0.39
CA LYS A 160 -9.39 -13.62 -0.74
C LYS A 160 -8.16 -12.89 -0.25
N ARG A 161 -7.39 -13.54 0.63
CA ARG A 161 -6.25 -12.94 1.32
C ARG A 161 -4.92 -13.45 0.77
N VAL A 162 -3.91 -12.60 0.81
CA VAL A 162 -2.50 -12.94 0.60
C VAL A 162 -1.66 -12.31 1.72
N ASP A 163 -0.70 -13.06 2.23
CA ASP A 163 0.18 -12.61 3.33
C ASP A 163 1.47 -11.96 2.83
N GLY A 164 1.69 -11.94 1.53
CA GLY A 164 2.84 -11.30 0.91
C GLY A 164 2.95 -11.54 -0.58
N TRP A 165 3.98 -10.97 -1.17
CA TRP A 165 4.15 -10.96 -2.62
C TRP A 165 4.45 -12.34 -3.23
N LYS A 166 5.01 -13.29 -2.48
CA LYS A 166 5.17 -14.68 -2.95
C LYS A 166 3.80 -15.31 -3.25
N GLU A 167 2.84 -15.13 -2.34
CA GLU A 167 1.48 -15.65 -2.53
C GLU A 167 0.73 -14.93 -3.67
N VAL A 168 0.97 -13.62 -3.85
CA VAL A 168 0.46 -12.91 -5.03
C VAL A 168 0.99 -13.55 -6.31
N GLY A 169 2.29 -13.88 -6.37
CA GLY A 169 2.90 -14.57 -7.50
C GLY A 169 2.30 -15.96 -7.75
N GLU A 170 2.14 -16.74 -6.70
CA GLU A 170 1.51 -18.07 -6.78
C GLU A 170 0.06 -17.99 -7.26
N LEU A 171 -0.65 -16.94 -6.89
CA LEU A 171 -2.05 -16.74 -7.23
C LEU A 171 -2.27 -16.30 -8.68
N LEU A 172 -1.45 -15.37 -9.18
CA LEU A 172 -1.70 -14.65 -10.43
C LEU A 172 -0.76 -15.04 -11.59
N LEU A 173 0.33 -15.76 -11.34
CA LEU A 173 1.31 -16.17 -12.36
C LEU A 173 1.21 -17.66 -12.76
N ARG A 174 0.11 -18.32 -12.42
CA ARG A 174 -0.17 -19.73 -12.80
C ARG A 174 -0.54 -19.85 -14.27
#